data_d22f656608082622f617c0a6fe0971bd
#
_entry.id   d22f656608082622f617c0a6fe0971bd
#
_cell.length_a   1.000
_cell.length_b   1.000
_cell.length_c   1.000
_cell.angle_alpha   90.00
_cell.angle_beta   90.00
_cell.angle_gamma   90.00
#
_symmetry.space_group_name_H-M   'P 1'
#
loop_
_entity.id
_entity.type
_entity.pdbx_description
1 polymer ?
#
loop_
_entity_poly.entity_id
_entity_poly.type
_entity_poly.pdbx_seq_one_letter_code
_entity_poly.pdbx_strand_id
1 'polypeptide(L)'
;MVTAEATMGARSRSQHNRRKRIVQAAAALASRGGIEAMQMRTVAERAGVALGTLYRYFPSKMDLVVAVVAEEIDLLETSIQRRPPKAAAPARRAVDVLMRATRGLMREPELADALVRSLIMSSVQTDFGDRITDLLLRVASHGADDEGRRALERSLCKSLANVWVSELLEILKGRRTVEQVQSLLEVAADRLLHDF
;
A
#
# COMPACT_ATOMS: atom_id res chain seq x y z
N MET A 1 25.23 4.88 33.15
CA MET A 1 24.02 5.21 32.38
C MET A 1 24.05 4.75 30.90
N VAL A 2 25.19 4.54 30.28
CA VAL A 2 25.33 4.18 28.83
C VAL A 2 24.81 2.77 28.47
N THR A 3 24.76 1.84 29.40
CA THR A 3 24.37 0.42 29.14
C THR A 3 22.87 0.20 29.01
N ALA A 4 22.01 1.03 29.59
CA ALA A 4 20.54 0.86 29.53
C ALA A 4 19.97 1.32 28.17
N GLU A 5 20.46 2.42 27.60
CA GLU A 5 20.05 2.92 26.28
C GLU A 5 20.48 1.99 25.14
N ALA A 6 21.69 1.43 25.21
CA ALA A 6 22.15 0.46 24.22
C ALA A 6 21.31 -0.82 24.22
N THR A 7 20.88 -1.26 25.41
CA THR A 7 20.05 -2.48 25.57
C THR A 7 18.61 -2.24 25.10
N MET A 8 18.03 -1.06 25.32
CA MET A 8 16.72 -0.67 24.79
C MET A 8 16.74 -0.60 23.26
N GLY A 9 17.77 0.01 22.67
CA GLY A 9 17.93 0.07 21.21
C GLY A 9 18.11 -1.32 20.56
N ALA A 10 18.80 -2.24 21.22
CA ALA A 10 18.98 -3.61 20.74
C ALA A 10 17.65 -4.41 20.80
N ARG A 11 16.88 -4.27 21.87
CA ARG A 11 15.56 -4.90 22.01
C ARG A 11 14.56 -4.38 20.97
N SER A 12 14.51 -3.07 20.75
CA SER A 12 13.65 -2.44 19.75
C SER A 12 13.99 -2.94 18.34
N ARG A 13 15.26 -2.99 17.96
CA ARG A 13 15.71 -3.54 16.68
C ARG A 13 15.35 -5.01 16.52
N SER A 14 15.52 -5.83 17.57
CA SER A 14 15.15 -7.24 17.55
C SER A 14 13.64 -7.44 17.35
N GLN A 15 12.80 -6.62 18.00
CA GLN A 15 11.35 -6.64 17.83
C GLN A 15 10.94 -6.21 16.42
N HIS A 16 11.52 -5.13 15.90
CA HIS A 16 11.28 -4.67 14.53
C HIS A 16 11.66 -5.75 13.49
N ASN A 17 12.84 -6.34 13.60
CA ASN A 17 13.28 -7.41 12.69
C ASN A 17 12.38 -8.64 12.75
N ARG A 18 11.87 -8.98 13.94
CA ARG A 18 10.96 -10.11 14.13
C ARG A 18 9.61 -9.82 13.46
N ARG A 19 9.05 -8.62 13.67
CA ARG A 19 7.82 -8.17 13.00
C ARG A 19 7.97 -8.24 11.47
N LYS A 20 9.07 -7.72 10.95
CA LYS A 20 9.37 -7.73 9.50
C LYS A 20 9.45 -9.16 8.94
N ARG A 21 10.12 -10.10 9.61
CA ARG A 21 10.17 -11.51 9.18
C ARG A 21 8.77 -12.15 9.13
N ILE A 22 7.90 -11.83 10.08
CA ILE A 22 6.53 -12.36 10.10
C ILE A 22 5.75 -11.83 8.88
N VAL A 23 5.81 -10.53 8.60
CA VAL A 23 5.13 -9.90 7.45
C VAL A 23 5.64 -10.47 6.12
N GLN A 24 6.96 -10.62 5.97
CA GLN A 24 7.57 -11.23 4.79
C GLN A 24 7.17 -12.70 4.59
N ALA A 25 7.09 -13.47 5.67
CA ALA A 25 6.61 -14.86 5.61
C ALA A 25 5.14 -14.92 5.17
N ALA A 26 4.32 -14.02 5.67
CA ALA A 26 2.90 -13.92 5.29
C ALA A 26 2.73 -13.54 3.81
N ALA A 27 3.42 -12.50 3.35
CA ALA A 27 3.43 -12.10 1.95
C ALA A 27 3.84 -13.25 1.01
N ALA A 28 4.95 -13.95 1.34
CA ALA A 28 5.44 -15.08 0.56
C ALA A 28 4.53 -16.32 0.56
N LEU A 29 3.63 -16.47 1.52
CA LEU A 29 2.60 -17.50 1.51
C LEU A 29 1.40 -17.06 0.66
N ALA A 30 0.98 -15.80 0.82
CA ALA A 30 -0.14 -15.25 0.07
C ALA A 30 0.14 -15.19 -1.44
N SER A 31 1.39 -14.92 -1.86
CA SER A 31 1.77 -14.92 -3.28
C SER A 31 1.74 -16.31 -3.94
N ARG A 32 1.69 -17.40 -3.16
CA ARG A 32 1.64 -18.78 -3.67
C ARG A 32 0.27 -19.41 -3.66
N GLY A 33 -0.62 -18.96 -2.81
CA GLY A 33 -1.93 -19.60 -2.61
C GLY A 33 -2.97 -18.68 -2.01
N GLY A 34 -2.83 -17.37 -2.26
CA GLY A 34 -3.78 -16.38 -1.79
C GLY A 34 -3.91 -16.30 -0.26
N ILE A 35 -5.03 -15.71 0.17
CA ILE A 35 -5.31 -15.53 1.61
C ILE A 35 -5.45 -16.87 2.35
N GLU A 36 -5.84 -17.94 1.67
CA GLU A 36 -6.03 -19.26 2.26
C GLU A 36 -4.71 -19.88 2.72
N ALA A 37 -3.63 -19.68 1.95
CA ALA A 37 -2.30 -20.15 2.32
C ALA A 37 -1.70 -19.39 3.52
N MET A 38 -2.21 -18.21 3.84
CA MET A 38 -1.74 -17.36 4.93
C MET A 38 -2.34 -17.77 6.28
N GLN A 39 -2.16 -19.04 6.66
CA GLN A 39 -2.58 -19.56 7.97
C GLN A 39 -1.59 -19.12 9.05
N MET A 40 -2.09 -18.67 10.22
CA MET A 40 -1.27 -18.13 11.30
C MET A 40 -0.17 -19.11 11.77
N ARG A 41 -0.48 -20.42 11.84
CA ARG A 41 0.51 -21.45 12.19
C ARG A 41 1.61 -21.55 11.15
N THR A 42 1.24 -21.63 9.86
CA THR A 42 2.19 -21.75 8.74
C THR A 42 3.09 -20.50 8.63
N VAL A 43 2.50 -19.31 8.89
CA VAL A 43 3.27 -18.06 8.94
C VAL A 43 4.28 -18.08 10.10
N ALA A 44 3.86 -18.53 11.30
CA ALA A 44 4.76 -18.62 12.47
C ALA A 44 5.93 -19.56 12.21
N GLU A 45 5.66 -20.75 11.66
CA GLU A 45 6.67 -21.74 11.29
C GLU A 45 7.66 -21.17 10.26
N ARG A 46 7.15 -20.55 9.18
CA ARG A 46 7.98 -19.95 8.13
C ARG A 46 8.80 -18.75 8.63
N ALA A 47 8.26 -17.95 9.54
CA ALA A 47 8.95 -16.81 10.15
C ALA A 47 9.97 -17.22 11.23
N GLY A 48 9.99 -18.49 11.63
CA GLY A 48 10.83 -18.99 12.72
C GLY A 48 10.48 -18.38 14.07
N VAL A 49 9.17 -18.30 14.37
CA VAL A 49 8.66 -17.79 15.65
C VAL A 49 7.63 -18.74 16.25
N ALA A 50 7.51 -18.73 17.58
CA ALA A 50 6.42 -19.46 18.24
C ALA A 50 5.07 -18.83 17.87
N LEU A 51 4.01 -19.64 17.73
CA LEU A 51 2.66 -19.19 17.38
C LEU A 51 2.14 -18.12 18.36
N GLY A 52 2.36 -18.28 19.66
CA GLY A 52 2.00 -17.27 20.66
C GLY A 52 2.77 -15.95 20.52
N THR A 53 4.00 -16.01 19.96
CA THR A 53 4.74 -14.80 19.63
C THR A 53 4.11 -14.09 18.43
N LEU A 54 3.68 -14.82 17.41
CA LEU A 54 2.98 -14.25 16.26
C LEU A 54 1.70 -13.55 16.69
N TYR A 55 0.84 -14.20 17.48
CA TYR A 55 -0.41 -13.61 17.99
C TYR A 55 -0.20 -12.35 18.83
N ARG A 56 0.94 -12.21 19.51
CA ARG A 56 1.28 -10.98 20.23
C ARG A 56 1.57 -9.80 19.30
N TYR A 57 2.10 -10.04 18.09
CA TYR A 57 2.33 -9.01 17.07
C TYR A 57 1.09 -8.73 16.21
N PHE A 58 0.35 -9.77 15.90
CA PHE A 58 -0.81 -9.76 15.01
C PHE A 58 -1.91 -10.63 15.62
N PRO A 59 -2.83 -10.01 16.37
CA PRO A 59 -3.90 -10.74 17.08
C PRO A 59 -4.82 -11.53 16.16
N SER A 60 -4.97 -11.11 14.90
CA SER A 60 -5.78 -11.80 13.90
C SER A 60 -5.04 -11.93 12.56
N LYS A 61 -5.58 -12.78 11.69
CA LYS A 61 -5.12 -12.91 10.30
C LYS A 61 -5.29 -11.59 9.54
N MET A 62 -6.35 -10.83 9.85
CA MET A 62 -6.60 -9.54 9.21
C MET A 62 -5.56 -8.49 9.61
N ASP A 63 -5.12 -8.44 10.88
CA ASP A 63 -4.02 -7.55 11.30
C ASP A 63 -2.74 -7.84 10.53
N LEU A 64 -2.51 -9.11 10.19
CA LEU A 64 -1.36 -9.52 9.40
C LEU A 64 -1.53 -9.11 7.92
N VAL A 65 -2.74 -9.22 7.33
CA VAL A 65 -3.06 -8.72 5.99
C VAL A 65 -2.81 -7.21 5.92
N VAL A 66 -3.35 -6.46 6.86
CA VAL A 66 -3.14 -5.00 6.97
C VAL A 66 -1.65 -4.65 7.02
N ALA A 67 -0.86 -5.42 7.80
CA ALA A 67 0.57 -5.19 7.89
C ALA A 67 1.33 -5.50 6.58
N VAL A 68 0.91 -6.49 5.81
CA VAL A 68 1.48 -6.79 4.49
C VAL A 68 1.19 -5.64 3.52
N VAL A 69 -0.05 -5.14 3.48
CA VAL A 69 -0.40 -3.99 2.63
C VAL A 69 0.37 -2.73 3.03
N ALA A 70 0.52 -2.48 4.33
CA ALA A 70 1.32 -1.35 4.82
C ALA A 70 2.77 -1.41 4.31
N GLU A 71 3.40 -2.58 4.31
CA GLU A 71 4.76 -2.77 3.78
C GLU A 71 4.84 -2.47 2.28
N GLU A 72 3.82 -2.87 1.49
CA GLU A 72 3.76 -2.56 0.04
C GLU A 72 3.65 -1.05 -0.21
N ILE A 73 2.87 -0.34 0.60
CA ILE A 73 2.76 1.13 0.52
C ILE A 73 4.07 1.79 0.95
N ASP A 74 4.73 1.32 2.00
CA ASP A 74 6.04 1.83 2.44
C ASP A 74 7.11 1.67 1.34
N LEU A 75 7.08 0.56 0.61
CA LEU A 75 7.95 0.33 -0.54
C LEU A 75 7.64 1.29 -1.70
N LEU A 76 6.37 1.54 -1.99
CA LEU A 76 5.94 2.52 -2.98
C LEU A 76 6.40 3.92 -2.60
N GLU A 77 6.14 4.38 -1.38
CA GLU A 77 6.55 5.71 -0.88
C GLU A 77 8.07 5.88 -0.97
N THR A 78 8.83 4.88 -0.55
CA THR A 78 10.29 4.87 -0.66
C THR A 78 10.75 4.97 -2.12
N SER A 79 10.09 4.24 -3.02
CA SER A 79 10.37 4.29 -4.46
C SER A 79 10.12 5.69 -5.04
N ILE A 80 9.02 6.33 -4.66
CA ILE A 80 8.66 7.68 -5.10
C ILE A 80 9.64 8.71 -4.54
N GLN A 81 10.03 8.60 -3.28
CA GLN A 81 11.05 9.49 -2.67
C GLN A 81 12.39 9.40 -3.39
N ARG A 82 12.84 8.19 -3.75
CA ARG A 82 14.11 7.98 -4.46
C ARG A 82 14.06 8.42 -5.92
N ARG A 83 12.91 8.30 -6.56
CA ARG A 83 12.69 8.63 -7.98
C ARG A 83 11.35 9.35 -8.14
N PRO A 84 11.27 10.64 -7.75
CA PRO A 84 10.03 11.40 -7.89
C PRO A 84 9.58 11.49 -9.34
N PRO A 85 8.27 11.55 -9.60
CA PRO A 85 7.71 11.81 -10.91
C PRO A 85 8.25 13.13 -11.47
N LYS A 86 8.64 13.16 -12.77
CA LYS A 86 9.26 14.33 -13.39
C LYS A 86 8.37 15.06 -14.39
N ALA A 87 7.15 14.55 -14.64
CA ALA A 87 6.23 15.19 -15.57
C ALA A 87 5.86 16.61 -15.12
N ALA A 88 5.74 17.54 -16.06
CA ALA A 88 5.34 18.92 -15.77
C ALA A 88 3.88 18.97 -15.26
N ALA A 89 2.97 18.25 -15.91
CA ALA A 89 1.56 18.23 -15.55
C ALA A 89 1.30 17.44 -14.26
N PRO A 90 0.55 18.01 -13.30
CA PRO A 90 0.14 17.35 -12.04
C PRO A 90 -0.54 16.00 -12.29
N ALA A 91 -1.48 15.94 -13.22
CA ALA A 91 -2.19 14.72 -13.61
C ALA A 91 -1.23 13.59 -14.00
N ARG A 92 -0.21 13.90 -14.83
CA ARG A 92 0.78 12.92 -15.25
C ARG A 92 1.65 12.41 -14.10
N ARG A 93 1.99 13.28 -13.14
CA ARG A 93 2.71 12.86 -11.91
C ARG A 93 1.87 11.90 -11.08
N ALA A 94 0.59 12.21 -10.89
CA ALA A 94 -0.33 11.34 -10.15
C ALA A 94 -0.49 9.96 -10.82
N VAL A 95 -0.71 9.94 -12.15
CA VAL A 95 -0.82 8.68 -12.92
C VAL A 95 0.47 7.86 -12.83
N ASP A 96 1.65 8.47 -12.91
CA ASP A 96 2.93 7.75 -12.76
C ASP A 96 3.02 7.03 -11.41
N VAL A 97 2.58 7.67 -10.32
CA VAL A 97 2.53 7.03 -8.99
C VAL A 97 1.60 5.83 -8.99
N LEU A 98 0.36 5.99 -9.47
CA LEU A 98 -0.63 4.91 -9.50
C LEU A 98 -0.19 3.75 -10.39
N MET A 99 0.44 4.04 -11.53
CA MET A 99 0.95 2.99 -12.42
C MET A 99 2.19 2.29 -11.87
N ARG A 100 3.01 2.95 -11.06
CA ARG A 100 4.10 2.27 -10.33
C ARG A 100 3.53 1.33 -9.27
N ALA A 101 2.50 1.74 -8.53
CA ALA A 101 1.79 0.87 -7.59
C ALA A 101 1.16 -0.33 -8.31
N THR A 102 0.44 -0.11 -9.41
CA THR A 102 -0.17 -1.16 -10.23
C THR A 102 0.88 -2.17 -10.71
N ARG A 103 1.98 -1.70 -11.30
CA ARG A 103 3.05 -2.60 -11.77
C ARG A 103 3.73 -3.35 -10.62
N GLY A 104 3.85 -2.74 -9.46
CA GLY A 104 4.35 -3.40 -8.25
C GLY A 104 3.46 -4.55 -7.84
N LEU A 105 2.16 -4.30 -7.70
CA LEU A 105 1.15 -5.30 -7.34
C LEU A 105 1.04 -6.42 -8.38
N MET A 106 1.11 -6.10 -9.68
CA MET A 106 1.00 -7.09 -10.76
C MET A 106 2.24 -7.98 -10.91
N ARG A 107 3.31 -7.79 -10.14
CA ARG A 107 4.43 -8.76 -10.06
C ARG A 107 4.01 -10.04 -9.33
N GLU A 108 3.07 -9.94 -8.40
CA GLU A 108 2.53 -11.03 -7.60
C GLU A 108 1.00 -10.93 -7.55
N PRO A 109 0.32 -11.25 -8.67
CA PRO A 109 -1.13 -11.00 -8.82
C PRO A 109 -1.99 -11.77 -7.80
N GLU A 110 -1.56 -12.98 -7.41
CA GLU A 110 -2.25 -13.76 -6.36
C GLU A 110 -2.20 -13.06 -5.00
N LEU A 111 -1.05 -12.47 -4.66
CA LEU A 111 -0.93 -11.65 -3.46
C LEU A 111 -1.80 -10.40 -3.56
N ALA A 112 -1.75 -9.68 -4.68
CA ALA A 112 -2.54 -8.48 -4.90
C ALA A 112 -4.04 -8.76 -4.78
N ASP A 113 -4.55 -9.83 -5.42
CA ASP A 113 -5.95 -10.24 -5.32
C ASP A 113 -6.33 -10.57 -3.87
N ALA A 114 -5.50 -11.35 -3.18
CA ALA A 114 -5.72 -11.70 -1.78
C ALA A 114 -5.82 -10.47 -0.87
N LEU A 115 -4.91 -9.51 -1.03
CA LEU A 115 -4.86 -8.30 -0.21
C LEU A 115 -6.02 -7.36 -0.52
N VAL A 116 -6.27 -7.06 -1.79
CA VAL A 116 -7.32 -6.11 -2.21
C VAL A 116 -8.70 -6.62 -1.82
N ARG A 117 -9.00 -7.90 -2.09
CA ARG A 117 -10.29 -8.49 -1.69
C ARG A 117 -10.46 -8.51 -0.18
N SER A 118 -9.42 -8.90 0.56
CA SER A 118 -9.51 -8.95 2.03
C SER A 118 -9.79 -7.58 2.64
N LEU A 119 -9.18 -6.52 2.11
CA LEU A 119 -9.43 -5.16 2.59
C LEU A 119 -10.83 -4.66 2.24
N ILE A 120 -11.30 -4.89 1.01
CA ILE A 120 -12.64 -4.45 0.57
C ILE A 120 -13.73 -5.19 1.33
N MET A 121 -13.54 -6.50 1.60
CA MET A 121 -14.52 -7.33 2.28
C MET A 121 -14.46 -7.22 3.81
N SER A 122 -13.44 -6.58 4.35
CA SER A 122 -13.29 -6.44 5.80
C SER A 122 -13.99 -5.20 6.32
N SER A 123 -14.45 -5.27 7.57
CA SER A 123 -14.93 -4.11 8.34
C SER A 123 -13.78 -3.35 9.03
N VAL A 124 -12.53 -3.76 8.82
CA VAL A 124 -11.36 -3.13 9.44
C VAL A 124 -11.10 -1.80 8.77
N GLN A 125 -11.13 -0.74 9.56
CA GLN A 125 -10.72 0.58 9.09
C GLN A 125 -9.19 0.62 8.92
N THR A 126 -8.75 1.08 7.76
CA THR A 126 -7.33 1.24 7.44
C THR A 126 -7.09 2.65 6.91
N ASP A 127 -5.87 3.13 7.06
CA ASP A 127 -5.42 4.43 6.55
C ASP A 127 -4.90 4.37 5.10
N PHE A 128 -5.00 3.23 4.43
CA PHE A 128 -4.38 3.03 3.11
C PHE A 128 -4.90 3.99 2.06
N GLY A 129 -6.21 4.22 2.02
CA GLY A 129 -6.82 5.21 1.12
C GLY A 129 -6.31 6.62 1.39
N ASP A 130 -6.12 6.98 2.65
CA ASP A 130 -5.58 8.28 3.05
C ASP A 130 -4.09 8.37 2.71
N ARG A 131 -3.29 7.33 2.94
CA ARG A 131 -1.87 7.29 2.55
C ARG A 131 -1.67 7.47 1.05
N ILE A 132 -2.43 6.76 0.22
CA ILE A 132 -2.38 6.94 -1.25
C ILE A 132 -2.84 8.36 -1.63
N THR A 133 -3.90 8.87 -1.02
CA THR A 133 -4.38 10.24 -1.23
C THR A 133 -3.29 11.27 -0.91
N ASP A 134 -2.61 11.13 0.23
CA ASP A 134 -1.52 12.01 0.66
C ASP A 134 -0.31 11.91 -0.27
N LEU A 135 -0.02 10.72 -0.78
CA LEU A 135 1.05 10.51 -1.75
C LEU A 135 0.73 11.22 -3.09
N LEU A 136 -0.52 11.11 -3.58
CA LEU A 136 -0.97 11.81 -4.78
C LEU A 136 -0.93 13.32 -4.58
N LEU A 137 -1.41 13.81 -3.44
CA LEU A 137 -1.39 15.23 -3.11
C LEU A 137 0.05 15.78 -3.11
N ARG A 138 1.00 15.08 -2.47
CA ARG A 138 2.42 15.48 -2.45
C ARG A 138 3.04 15.60 -3.84
N VAL A 139 2.66 14.76 -4.79
CA VAL A 139 3.25 14.78 -6.13
C VAL A 139 2.48 15.67 -7.11
N ALA A 140 1.19 15.91 -6.90
CA ALA A 140 0.36 16.69 -7.80
C ALA A 140 0.28 18.16 -7.37
N SER A 141 0.09 18.47 -6.09
CA SER A 141 -0.07 19.84 -5.60
C SER A 141 1.24 20.61 -5.60
N HIS A 142 1.14 21.93 -5.86
CA HIS A 142 2.23 22.89 -5.70
C HIS A 142 2.19 23.60 -4.34
N GLY A 143 1.32 23.16 -3.42
CA GLY A 143 1.10 23.77 -2.11
C GLY A 143 0.07 24.90 -2.20
N ALA A 144 -1.18 24.58 -1.92
CA ALA A 144 -2.22 25.61 -1.81
C ALA A 144 -2.07 26.40 -0.51
N ASP A 145 -2.17 27.72 -0.59
CA ASP A 145 -2.10 28.60 0.57
C ASP A 145 -3.44 28.69 1.32
N ASP A 146 -4.54 28.43 0.62
CA ASP A 146 -5.90 28.45 1.15
C ASP A 146 -6.37 27.08 1.65
N GLU A 147 -7.00 27.02 2.82
CA GLU A 147 -7.48 25.80 3.46
C GLU A 147 -8.60 25.13 2.65
N GLY A 148 -9.52 25.92 2.08
CA GLY A 148 -10.60 25.42 1.25
C GLY A 148 -10.08 24.74 -0.01
N ARG A 149 -9.08 25.34 -0.65
CA ARG A 149 -8.41 24.76 -1.81
C ARG A 149 -7.69 23.45 -1.46
N ARG A 150 -6.99 23.40 -0.32
CA ARG A 150 -6.35 22.14 0.14
C ARG A 150 -7.36 21.02 0.37
N ALA A 151 -8.51 21.33 0.95
CA ALA A 151 -9.58 20.36 1.16
C ALA A 151 -10.15 19.85 -0.17
N LEU A 152 -10.34 20.73 -1.15
CA LEU A 152 -10.76 20.35 -2.49
C LEU A 152 -9.73 19.46 -3.18
N GLU A 153 -8.45 19.88 -3.21
CA GLU A 153 -7.36 19.12 -3.80
C GLU A 153 -7.26 17.71 -3.19
N ARG A 154 -7.39 17.61 -1.85
CA ARG A 154 -7.42 16.32 -1.15
C ARG A 154 -8.60 15.45 -1.60
N SER A 155 -9.79 16.04 -1.77
CA SER A 155 -10.98 15.33 -2.20
C SER A 155 -10.85 14.81 -3.63
N LEU A 156 -10.25 15.59 -4.53
CA LEU A 156 -9.98 15.19 -5.92
C LEU A 156 -8.95 14.07 -5.99
N CYS A 157 -7.85 14.17 -5.24
CA CYS A 157 -6.87 13.08 -5.12
C CYS A 157 -7.50 11.79 -4.55
N LYS A 158 -8.37 11.90 -3.55
CA LYS A 158 -9.11 10.76 -2.99
C LYS A 158 -10.04 10.13 -4.02
N SER A 159 -10.73 10.93 -4.82
CA SER A 159 -11.57 10.44 -5.91
C SER A 159 -10.77 9.67 -6.96
N LEU A 160 -9.61 10.19 -7.36
CA LEU A 160 -8.70 9.51 -8.28
C LEU A 160 -8.17 8.20 -7.70
N ALA A 161 -7.82 8.16 -6.41
CA ALA A 161 -7.39 6.94 -5.72
C ALA A 161 -8.51 5.88 -5.70
N ASN A 162 -9.76 6.28 -5.48
CA ASN A 162 -10.92 5.37 -5.52
C ASN A 162 -11.16 4.80 -6.93
N VAL A 163 -11.04 5.63 -7.98
CA VAL A 163 -11.09 5.15 -9.37
C VAL A 163 -10.00 4.11 -9.60
N TRP A 164 -8.77 4.38 -9.18
CA TRP A 164 -7.65 3.44 -9.31
C TRP A 164 -7.92 2.10 -8.62
N VAL A 165 -8.42 2.11 -7.37
CA VAL A 165 -8.74 0.86 -6.65
C VAL A 165 -9.81 0.05 -7.40
N SER A 166 -10.83 0.71 -7.95
CA SER A 166 -11.85 0.05 -8.76
C SER A 166 -11.25 -0.61 -10.01
N GLU A 167 -10.39 0.11 -10.72
CA GLU A 167 -9.72 -0.39 -11.92
C GLU A 167 -8.70 -1.50 -11.63
N LEU A 168 -8.05 -1.46 -10.47
CA LEU A 168 -7.17 -2.54 -10.01
C LEU A 168 -7.94 -3.86 -9.86
N LEU A 169 -9.17 -3.81 -9.33
CA LEU A 169 -10.05 -4.99 -9.28
C LEU A 169 -10.40 -5.53 -10.67
N GLU A 170 -10.59 -4.67 -11.65
CA GLU A 170 -10.90 -5.09 -13.02
C GLU A 170 -9.70 -5.77 -13.71
N ILE A 171 -8.45 -5.32 -13.39
CA ILE A 171 -7.22 -6.03 -13.79
C ILE A 171 -7.18 -7.42 -13.14
N LEU A 172 -7.38 -7.50 -11.83
CA LEU A 172 -7.32 -8.76 -11.08
C LEU A 172 -8.40 -9.77 -11.52
N LYS A 173 -9.53 -9.28 -12.01
CA LYS A 173 -10.60 -10.12 -12.62
C LYS A 173 -10.32 -10.48 -14.08
N GLY A 174 -9.24 -10.01 -14.67
CA GLY A 174 -8.90 -10.23 -16.09
C GLY A 174 -9.83 -9.51 -17.07
N ARG A 175 -10.58 -8.50 -16.62
CA ARG A 175 -11.52 -7.74 -17.46
C ARG A 175 -10.89 -6.55 -18.15
N ARG A 176 -9.74 -6.06 -17.62
CA ARG A 176 -8.97 -4.97 -18.21
C ARG A 176 -7.49 -5.28 -18.20
N THR A 177 -6.78 -4.72 -19.18
CA THR A 177 -5.32 -4.74 -19.19
C THR A 177 -4.75 -3.55 -18.43
N VAL A 178 -3.49 -3.62 -18.06
CA VAL A 178 -2.77 -2.52 -17.38
C VAL A 178 -2.76 -1.26 -18.26
N GLU A 179 -2.63 -1.42 -19.59
CA GLU A 179 -2.63 -0.31 -20.55
C GLU A 179 -3.99 0.37 -20.65
N GLN A 180 -5.09 -0.40 -20.63
CA GLN A 180 -6.46 0.14 -20.63
C GLN A 180 -6.70 0.95 -19.35
N VAL A 181 -6.26 0.44 -18.21
CA VAL A 181 -6.37 1.15 -16.92
C VAL A 181 -5.51 2.40 -16.92
N GLN A 182 -4.29 2.36 -17.46
CA GLN A 182 -3.47 3.56 -17.60
C GLN A 182 -4.17 4.64 -18.40
N SER A 183 -4.73 4.31 -19.58
CA SER A 183 -5.44 5.27 -20.43
C SER A 183 -6.65 5.87 -19.72
N LEU A 184 -7.41 5.07 -18.96
CA LEU A 184 -8.55 5.56 -18.20
C LEU A 184 -8.10 6.51 -17.06
N LEU A 185 -7.05 6.16 -16.32
CA LEU A 185 -6.51 7.00 -15.26
C LEU A 185 -5.94 8.31 -15.80
N GLU A 186 -5.34 8.32 -17.00
CA GLU A 186 -4.89 9.55 -17.66
C GLU A 186 -6.07 10.50 -17.91
N VAL A 187 -7.17 9.99 -18.45
CA VAL A 187 -8.39 10.80 -18.68
C VAL A 187 -8.99 11.29 -17.37
N ALA A 188 -9.10 10.42 -16.36
CA ALA A 188 -9.65 10.80 -15.06
C ALA A 188 -8.77 11.85 -14.36
N ALA A 189 -7.45 11.65 -14.35
CA ALA A 189 -6.51 12.58 -13.73
C ALA A 189 -6.49 13.94 -14.43
N ASP A 190 -6.50 13.98 -15.76
CA ASP A 190 -6.56 15.22 -16.53
C ASP A 190 -7.83 16.04 -16.24
N ARG A 191 -8.95 15.36 -15.92
CA ARG A 191 -10.20 16.05 -15.55
C ARG A 191 -10.24 16.47 -14.09
N LEU A 192 -9.77 15.63 -13.18
CA LEU A 192 -9.81 15.89 -11.74
C LEU A 192 -8.73 16.87 -11.28
N LEU A 193 -7.56 16.86 -11.93
CA LEU A 193 -6.37 17.60 -11.49
C LEU A 193 -5.99 18.73 -12.48
N HIS A 194 -6.93 19.18 -13.27
CA HIS A 194 -6.70 20.21 -14.31
C HIS A 194 -6.32 21.58 -13.71
N ASP A 195 -6.83 21.92 -12.52
CA ASP A 195 -6.60 23.23 -11.85
C ASP A 195 -5.55 23.15 -10.71
N PHE A 196 -4.74 22.09 -10.67
CA PHE A 196 -3.66 21.89 -9.70
C PHE A 196 -2.40 22.69 -10.02
#